data_763e69585446acc4a55470ae5ad48c02
#
_entry.id   763e69585446acc4a55470ae5ad48c02
#
_cell.length_a   1.000
_cell.length_b   1.000
_cell.length_c   1.000
_cell.angle_alpha   90.00
_cell.angle_beta   90.00
_cell.angle_gamma   90.00
#
_symmetry.space_group_name_H-M   'P 1'
#
loop_
_entity.id
_entity.type
_entity.pdbx_description
1 polymer ?
#
loop_
_entity_poly.entity_id
_entity_poly.type
_entity_poly.pdbx_seq_one_letter_code
_entity_poly.pdbx_strand_id
1 'polypeptide(L)'
;MVPSPGYKIVLLGDSSVGKTSLVHRFTNGSFNENTANTIGAAFITKNFPLSNDPNRHVKLEIWDTAGQERYRSLTPMYYRSARVALVCFDMSDIQSSFERVRYWVDQMELNSSETQATEKKVIIVGNKSDMYKESDSNELATIEAYCEEHQLQLFQCSAKDGKGVTELFTYIVDNIDDSFFHEAAQDQTDGRQRITLSSVSSSKCC
;
A
#
# COMPACT_ATOMS: atom_id res chain seq x y z
N MET A 1 10.97 -19.07 14.95
CA MET A 1 10.20 -18.50 13.83
C MET A 1 11.10 -17.50 13.15
N VAL A 2 11.38 -17.66 11.86
CA VAL A 2 12.10 -16.66 11.07
C VAL A 2 11.13 -15.49 10.87
N PRO A 3 11.49 -14.24 11.22
CA PRO A 3 10.62 -13.10 10.99
C PRO A 3 10.37 -12.94 9.49
N SER A 4 9.10 -12.87 9.10
CA SER A 4 8.73 -12.60 7.72
C SER A 4 9.19 -11.19 7.34
N PRO A 5 9.75 -10.99 6.13
CA PRO A 5 10.12 -9.67 5.66
C PRO A 5 8.89 -8.76 5.59
N GLY A 6 9.09 -7.48 5.90
CA GLY A 6 8.01 -6.48 5.82
C GLY A 6 7.86 -5.97 4.39
N TYR A 7 6.68 -6.17 3.79
CA TYR A 7 6.34 -5.63 2.46
C TYR A 7 5.54 -4.34 2.63
N LYS A 8 6.19 -3.22 2.32
CA LYS A 8 5.63 -1.89 2.57
C LYS A 8 4.63 -1.48 1.50
N ILE A 9 3.41 -1.16 1.93
CA ILE A 9 2.30 -0.65 1.12
C ILE A 9 1.91 0.73 1.68
N VAL A 10 1.70 1.72 0.82
CA VAL A 10 1.21 3.04 1.21
C VAL A 10 -0.12 3.33 0.52
N LEU A 11 -1.09 3.88 1.26
CA LEU A 11 -2.34 4.37 0.69
C LEU A 11 -2.27 5.88 0.50
N LEU A 12 -2.57 6.33 -0.70
CA LEU A 12 -2.58 7.73 -1.12
C LEU A 12 -3.98 8.09 -1.66
N GLY A 13 -4.32 9.35 -1.65
CA GLY A 13 -5.61 9.85 -2.13
C GLY A 13 -6.19 10.90 -1.19
N ASP A 14 -7.23 11.59 -1.63
CA ASP A 14 -7.86 12.67 -0.88
C ASP A 14 -8.54 12.21 0.42
N SER A 15 -8.96 13.20 1.20
CA SER A 15 -9.77 12.94 2.39
C SER A 15 -11.11 12.31 1.98
N SER A 16 -11.64 11.48 2.86
CA SER A 16 -12.97 10.86 2.72
C SER A 16 -13.14 9.85 1.57
N VAL A 17 -12.11 9.55 0.75
CA VAL A 17 -12.18 8.46 -0.25
C VAL A 17 -12.23 7.05 0.39
N GLY A 18 -11.99 6.96 1.70
CA GLY A 18 -12.15 5.72 2.48
C GLY A 18 -10.91 4.84 2.57
N LYS A 19 -9.70 5.40 2.49
CA LYS A 19 -8.43 4.66 2.67
C LYS A 19 -8.39 3.89 3.99
N THR A 20 -8.66 4.57 5.09
CA THR A 20 -8.73 3.99 6.44
C THR A 20 -9.79 2.90 6.53
N SER A 21 -10.95 3.11 5.93
CA SER A 21 -12.04 2.12 5.89
C SER A 21 -11.64 0.87 5.10
N LEU A 22 -10.91 1.04 3.98
CA LEU A 22 -10.39 -0.05 3.16
C LEU A 22 -9.40 -0.91 3.96
N VAL A 23 -8.44 -0.26 4.65
CA VAL A 23 -7.47 -0.95 5.51
C VAL A 23 -8.17 -1.67 6.66
N HIS A 24 -9.12 -1.02 7.31
CA HIS A 24 -9.88 -1.60 8.41
C HIS A 24 -10.71 -2.81 7.96
N ARG A 25 -11.37 -2.73 6.78
CA ARG A 25 -12.06 -3.87 6.17
C ARG A 25 -11.09 -5.03 5.91
N PHE A 26 -9.95 -4.75 5.33
CA PHE A 26 -8.93 -5.76 5.04
C PHE A 26 -8.38 -6.41 6.31
N THR A 27 -8.07 -5.62 7.34
CA THR A 27 -7.40 -6.13 8.56
C THR A 27 -8.36 -6.81 9.52
N ASN A 28 -9.53 -6.21 9.75
CA ASN A 28 -10.46 -6.60 10.81
C ASN A 28 -11.75 -7.28 10.29
N GLY A 29 -11.97 -7.28 8.96
CA GLY A 29 -13.19 -7.84 8.36
C GLY A 29 -14.45 -7.01 8.62
N SER A 30 -14.35 -5.81 9.20
CA SER A 30 -15.48 -4.97 9.60
C SER A 30 -15.42 -3.58 8.97
N PHE A 31 -16.54 -2.88 8.97
CA PHE A 31 -16.67 -1.51 8.48
C PHE A 31 -17.34 -0.64 9.54
N ASN A 32 -16.86 0.59 9.68
CA ASN A 32 -17.42 1.59 10.58
C ASN A 32 -17.71 2.88 9.79
N GLU A 33 -18.97 3.27 9.73
CA GLU A 33 -19.37 4.51 9.04
C GLU A 33 -18.82 5.77 9.73
N ASN A 34 -18.61 5.72 11.05
CA ASN A 34 -18.15 6.85 11.86
C ASN A 34 -16.61 6.84 12.05
N THR A 35 -15.87 6.42 11.03
CA THR A 35 -14.40 6.45 11.08
C THR A 35 -13.91 7.90 11.13
N ALA A 36 -13.14 8.25 12.16
CA ALA A 36 -12.55 9.58 12.29
C ALA A 36 -11.48 9.83 11.21
N ASN A 37 -11.26 11.10 10.87
CA ASN A 37 -10.21 11.47 9.93
C ASN A 37 -8.82 11.08 10.44
N THR A 38 -8.01 10.48 9.58
CA THR A 38 -6.62 10.13 9.90
C THR A 38 -5.77 11.39 10.13
N ILE A 39 -5.00 11.41 11.20
CA ILE A 39 -4.03 12.47 11.51
C ILE A 39 -2.63 11.96 11.18
N GLY A 40 -1.94 12.59 10.24
CA GLY A 40 -0.62 12.15 9.78
C GLY A 40 -0.68 10.84 8.99
N ALA A 41 -0.31 9.74 9.60
CA ALA A 41 -0.48 8.40 9.04
C ALA A 41 -0.62 7.35 10.15
N ALA A 42 -1.38 6.30 9.89
CA ALA A 42 -1.45 5.11 10.74
C ALA A 42 -0.58 3.99 10.13
N PHE A 43 0.13 3.27 11.00
CA PHE A 43 0.93 2.11 10.61
C PHE A 43 0.26 0.84 11.13
N ILE A 44 -0.07 -0.04 10.20
CA ILE A 44 -0.77 -1.30 10.49
C ILE A 44 0.04 -2.46 9.88
N THR A 45 0.08 -3.58 10.57
CA THR A 45 0.70 -4.80 10.04
C THR A 45 -0.28 -5.95 9.97
N LYS A 46 -0.20 -6.75 8.91
CA LYS A 46 -0.97 -7.98 8.76
C LYS A 46 -0.12 -9.05 8.11
N ASN A 47 -0.07 -10.23 8.70
CA ASN A 47 0.49 -11.41 8.04
C ASN A 47 -0.55 -11.95 7.05
N PHE A 48 -0.12 -12.15 5.81
CA PHE A 48 -0.98 -12.65 4.74
C PHE A 48 -0.33 -13.86 4.09
N PRO A 49 -1.08 -14.95 3.85
CA PRO A 49 -0.53 -16.16 3.23
C PRO A 49 -0.19 -15.92 1.77
N LEU A 50 0.82 -16.60 1.25
CA LEU A 50 1.10 -16.66 -0.18
C LEU A 50 0.11 -17.63 -0.84
N SER A 51 -0.44 -17.26 -2.00
CA SER A 51 -1.40 -18.12 -2.72
C SER A 51 -0.78 -19.43 -3.20
N ASN A 52 0.52 -19.42 -3.54
CA ASN A 52 1.27 -20.61 -3.99
C ASN A 52 1.80 -21.48 -2.83
N ASP A 53 1.85 -20.97 -1.60
CA ASP A 53 2.25 -21.71 -0.41
C ASP A 53 1.57 -21.14 0.84
N PRO A 54 0.40 -21.67 1.26
CA PRO A 54 -0.35 -21.19 2.42
C PRO A 54 0.39 -21.27 3.77
N ASN A 55 1.49 -22.04 3.85
CA ASN A 55 2.33 -22.11 5.04
C ASN A 55 3.35 -20.96 5.11
N ARG A 56 3.62 -20.31 3.99
CA ARG A 56 4.46 -19.12 3.93
C ARG A 56 3.59 -17.86 4.01
N HIS A 57 4.04 -16.90 4.79
CA HIS A 57 3.35 -15.65 5.00
C HIS A 57 4.28 -14.49 4.69
N VAL A 58 3.72 -13.43 4.13
CA VAL A 58 4.37 -12.12 4.02
C VAL A 58 3.76 -11.18 5.07
N LYS A 59 4.61 -10.42 5.73
CA LYS A 59 4.18 -9.36 6.64
C LYS A 59 3.91 -8.10 5.82
N LEU A 60 2.64 -7.75 5.60
CA LEU A 60 2.26 -6.50 4.98
C LEU A 60 2.40 -5.36 5.99
N GLU A 61 3.14 -4.32 5.63
CA GLU A 61 3.35 -3.10 6.42
C GLU A 61 2.61 -1.95 5.73
N ILE A 62 1.41 -1.66 6.22
CA ILE A 62 0.46 -0.76 5.57
C ILE A 62 0.52 0.60 6.22
N TRP A 63 0.80 1.62 5.42
CA TRP A 63 0.81 3.02 5.80
C TRP A 63 -0.45 3.70 5.30
N ASP A 64 -1.45 3.85 6.16
CA ASP A 64 -2.69 4.57 5.88
C ASP A 64 -2.46 6.07 6.11
N THR A 65 -2.33 6.85 5.03
CA THR A 65 -2.01 8.27 5.13
C THR A 65 -3.25 9.15 5.22
N ALA A 66 -3.11 10.28 5.92
CA ALA A 66 -4.11 11.33 5.91
C ALA A 66 -4.29 11.92 4.51
N GLY A 67 -5.55 12.08 4.09
CA GLY A 67 -5.86 12.68 2.77
C GLY A 67 -5.99 14.20 2.79
N GLN A 68 -5.88 14.85 3.96
CA GLN A 68 -6.03 16.30 4.08
C GLN A 68 -4.77 17.02 3.56
N GLU A 69 -4.96 18.11 2.84
CA GLU A 69 -3.91 18.90 2.19
C GLU A 69 -2.84 19.41 3.16
N ARG A 70 -3.19 19.69 4.41
CA ARG A 70 -2.25 20.13 5.46
C ARG A 70 -1.18 19.09 5.82
N TYR A 71 -1.40 17.81 5.52
CA TYR A 71 -0.43 16.73 5.75
C TYR A 71 0.34 16.35 4.47
N ARG A 72 0.06 17.01 3.34
CA ARG A 72 0.66 16.66 2.04
C ARG A 72 2.19 16.75 2.05
N SER A 73 2.75 17.72 2.77
CA SER A 73 4.21 17.86 2.90
C SER A 73 4.89 16.70 3.63
N LEU A 74 4.14 15.92 4.42
CA LEU A 74 4.66 14.74 5.14
C LEU A 74 4.55 13.47 4.29
N THR A 75 3.71 13.46 3.26
CA THR A 75 3.43 12.26 2.46
C THR A 75 4.68 11.65 1.82
N PRO A 76 5.69 12.44 1.33
CA PRO A 76 6.92 11.88 0.79
C PRO A 76 7.66 10.93 1.73
N MET A 77 7.66 11.20 3.04
CA MET A 77 8.32 10.31 4.00
C MET A 77 7.57 8.96 4.14
N TYR A 78 6.26 8.93 3.88
CA TYR A 78 5.47 7.69 3.98
C TYR A 78 5.63 6.80 2.75
N TYR A 79 5.65 7.37 1.53
CA TYR A 79 5.80 6.58 0.32
C TYR A 79 7.26 6.26 -0.05
N ARG A 80 8.22 6.88 0.64
CA ARG A 80 9.63 6.51 0.49
C ARG A 80 9.83 5.05 0.87
N SER A 81 10.53 4.29 0.02
CA SER A 81 10.75 2.84 0.20
C SER A 81 9.48 1.98 0.18
N ALA A 82 8.32 2.53 -0.22
CA ALA A 82 7.15 1.70 -0.45
C ALA A 82 7.35 0.85 -1.71
N ARG A 83 6.97 -0.42 -1.64
CA ARG A 83 6.98 -1.35 -2.77
C ARG A 83 5.72 -1.18 -3.63
N VAL A 84 4.60 -0.85 -2.97
CA VAL A 84 3.31 -0.60 -3.62
C VAL A 84 2.70 0.69 -3.10
N ALA A 85 2.18 1.51 -4.01
CA ALA A 85 1.34 2.65 -3.70
C ALA A 85 -0.10 2.38 -4.19
N LEU A 86 -1.05 2.40 -3.27
CA LEU A 86 -2.48 2.31 -3.56
C LEU A 86 -3.04 3.74 -3.67
N VAL A 87 -3.33 4.19 -4.87
CA VAL A 87 -3.89 5.52 -5.11
C VAL A 87 -5.41 5.40 -5.16
N CYS A 88 -6.05 5.85 -4.08
CA CYS A 88 -7.48 5.66 -3.86
C CYS A 88 -8.30 6.87 -4.33
N PHE A 89 -9.43 6.59 -4.98
CA PHE A 89 -10.46 7.57 -5.32
C PHE A 89 -11.86 7.07 -4.91
N ASP A 90 -12.84 7.97 -4.93
CA ASP A 90 -14.22 7.72 -4.53
C ASP A 90 -15.09 7.45 -5.76
N MET A 91 -15.63 6.26 -5.90
CA MET A 91 -16.52 5.89 -7.01
C MET A 91 -17.92 6.49 -6.89
N SER A 92 -18.28 7.08 -5.76
CA SER A 92 -19.54 7.84 -5.63
C SER A 92 -19.43 9.27 -6.15
N ASP A 93 -18.20 9.76 -6.38
CA ASP A 93 -17.88 11.08 -6.93
C ASP A 93 -16.59 11.00 -7.75
N ILE A 94 -16.68 10.33 -8.90
CA ILE A 94 -15.54 10.02 -9.76
C ILE A 94 -14.90 11.30 -10.27
N GLN A 95 -15.70 12.23 -10.77
CA GLN A 95 -15.19 13.43 -11.44
C GLN A 95 -14.28 14.26 -10.53
N SER A 96 -14.71 14.52 -9.29
CA SER A 96 -13.93 15.37 -8.38
C SER A 96 -12.73 14.63 -7.74
N SER A 97 -12.84 13.32 -7.56
CA SER A 97 -11.78 12.54 -6.91
C SER A 97 -10.68 12.06 -7.87
N PHE A 98 -10.98 11.91 -9.17
CA PHE A 98 -10.02 11.38 -10.14
C PHE A 98 -8.90 12.37 -10.54
N GLU A 99 -9.15 13.65 -10.54
CA GLU A 99 -8.09 14.64 -10.79
C GLU A 99 -6.93 14.50 -9.81
N ARG A 100 -7.24 14.07 -8.57
CA ARG A 100 -6.23 13.81 -7.55
C ARG A 100 -5.45 12.52 -7.77
N VAL A 101 -6.05 11.54 -8.44
CA VAL A 101 -5.34 10.32 -8.85
C VAL A 101 -4.16 10.67 -9.74
N ARG A 102 -4.37 11.48 -10.78
CA ARG A 102 -3.31 11.94 -11.69
C ARG A 102 -2.17 12.59 -10.93
N TYR A 103 -2.50 13.53 -10.03
CA TYR A 103 -1.50 14.17 -9.18
C TYR A 103 -0.64 13.15 -8.41
N TRP A 104 -1.25 12.12 -7.82
CA TRP A 104 -0.50 11.14 -7.05
C TRP A 104 0.35 10.22 -7.94
N VAL A 105 -0.14 9.85 -9.12
CA VAL A 105 0.63 9.08 -10.10
C VAL A 105 1.87 9.88 -10.53
N ASP A 106 1.70 11.15 -10.91
CA ASP A 106 2.82 12.04 -11.27
C ASP A 106 3.84 12.15 -10.12
N GLN A 107 3.37 12.28 -8.87
CA GLN A 107 4.26 12.32 -7.70
C GLN A 107 5.03 11.01 -7.51
N MET A 108 4.45 9.87 -7.83
CA MET A 108 5.14 8.58 -7.73
C MET A 108 6.20 8.44 -8.83
N GLU A 109 5.91 8.86 -10.04
CA GLU A 109 6.84 8.84 -11.18
C GLU A 109 8.04 9.77 -10.92
N LEU A 110 7.80 11.00 -10.51
CA LEU A 110 8.85 11.98 -10.20
C LEU A 110 9.81 11.50 -9.11
N ASN A 111 9.31 10.75 -8.14
CA ASN A 111 10.11 10.28 -7.00
C ASN A 111 10.64 8.84 -7.17
N SER A 112 10.37 8.18 -8.30
CA SER A 112 10.91 6.85 -8.60
C SER A 112 12.38 6.88 -9.01
N SER A 113 12.85 8.00 -9.58
CA SER A 113 14.21 8.17 -10.09
C SER A 113 15.28 8.41 -9.02
N GLU A 114 14.90 8.76 -7.78
CA GLU A 114 15.87 9.12 -6.72
C GLU A 114 16.31 7.95 -5.84
N THR A 115 15.64 6.80 -5.89
CA THR A 115 15.99 5.64 -5.06
C THR A 115 16.28 4.44 -5.94
N GLN A 116 17.55 4.11 -6.10
CA GLN A 116 18.03 2.87 -6.70
C GLN A 116 17.36 1.65 -6.04
N ALA A 117 16.86 0.75 -6.87
CA ALA A 117 16.74 -0.68 -6.68
C ALA A 117 15.37 -1.32 -6.75
N THR A 118 14.23 -0.64 -6.58
CA THR A 118 12.95 -1.35 -6.73
C THR A 118 11.91 -0.48 -7.40
N GLU A 119 11.42 -0.97 -8.53
CA GLU A 119 10.29 -0.38 -9.24
C GLU A 119 9.05 -0.39 -8.34
N LYS A 120 8.55 0.81 -8.03
CA LYS A 120 7.33 0.95 -7.22
C LYS A 120 6.13 0.59 -8.08
N LYS A 121 5.33 -0.36 -7.65
CA LYS A 121 4.06 -0.67 -8.30
C LYS A 121 3.00 0.33 -7.83
N VAL A 122 2.38 1.02 -8.78
CA VAL A 122 1.23 1.90 -8.52
C VAL A 122 -0.03 1.15 -8.91
N ILE A 123 -1.00 1.11 -8.01
CA ILE A 123 -2.31 0.48 -8.23
C ILE A 123 -3.39 1.51 -7.94
N ILE A 124 -4.30 1.69 -8.87
CA ILE A 124 -5.44 2.58 -8.73
C ILE A 124 -6.59 1.83 -8.07
N VAL A 125 -7.19 2.43 -7.05
CA VAL A 125 -8.27 1.81 -6.27
C VAL A 125 -9.49 2.71 -6.23
N GLY A 126 -10.53 2.36 -6.97
CA GLY A 126 -11.86 2.95 -6.84
C GLY A 126 -12.59 2.33 -5.65
N ASN A 127 -12.70 3.08 -4.56
CA ASN A 127 -13.44 2.65 -3.38
C ASN A 127 -14.88 3.13 -3.42
N LYS A 128 -15.74 2.59 -2.58
CA LYS A 128 -17.19 2.84 -2.50
C LYS A 128 -17.95 2.40 -3.77
N SER A 129 -17.52 1.27 -4.36
CA SER A 129 -18.19 0.69 -5.53
C SER A 129 -19.64 0.30 -5.27
N ASP A 130 -20.06 0.17 -4.00
CA ASP A 130 -21.44 0.02 -3.57
C ASP A 130 -22.32 1.26 -3.83
N MET A 131 -21.69 2.41 -4.03
CA MET A 131 -22.37 3.69 -4.32
C MET A 131 -22.20 4.14 -5.78
N TYR A 132 -21.51 3.35 -6.60
CA TYR A 132 -21.34 3.63 -8.03
C TYR A 132 -22.68 3.68 -8.76
N LYS A 133 -22.81 4.60 -9.70
CA LYS A 133 -24.02 4.76 -10.52
C LYS A 133 -23.68 4.53 -11.99
N GLU A 134 -24.57 3.87 -12.73
CA GLU A 134 -24.40 3.67 -14.18
C GLU A 134 -24.33 4.99 -14.97
N SER A 135 -24.88 6.06 -14.43
CA SER A 135 -24.73 7.41 -15.02
C SER A 135 -23.29 7.86 -15.17
N ASP A 136 -22.39 7.33 -14.31
CA ASP A 136 -20.99 7.72 -14.22
C ASP A 136 -20.09 6.77 -15.05
N SER A 137 -20.70 6.00 -15.97
CA SER A 137 -20.00 5.02 -16.82
C SER A 137 -18.97 5.66 -17.76
N ASN A 138 -19.23 6.86 -18.27
CA ASN A 138 -18.28 7.59 -19.13
C ASN A 138 -17.04 8.03 -18.35
N GLU A 139 -17.23 8.47 -17.12
CA GLU A 139 -16.17 8.87 -16.21
C GLU A 139 -15.31 7.65 -15.84
N LEU A 140 -15.95 6.52 -15.55
CA LEU A 140 -15.24 5.28 -15.28
C LEU A 140 -14.45 4.80 -16.50
N ALA A 141 -15.03 4.82 -17.69
CA ALA A 141 -14.33 4.48 -18.93
C ALA A 141 -13.10 5.39 -19.18
N THR A 142 -13.17 6.67 -18.80
CA THR A 142 -12.04 7.60 -18.86
C THR A 142 -10.91 7.17 -17.92
N ILE A 143 -11.25 6.68 -16.71
CA ILE A 143 -10.26 6.14 -15.76
C ILE A 143 -9.64 4.85 -16.30
N GLU A 144 -10.46 3.95 -16.83
CA GLU A 144 -9.98 2.69 -17.42
C GLU A 144 -9.01 2.96 -18.56
N ALA A 145 -9.33 3.88 -19.46
CA ALA A 145 -8.44 4.29 -20.56
C ALA A 145 -7.14 4.92 -20.04
N TYR A 146 -7.20 5.76 -19.00
CA TYR A 146 -6.02 6.32 -18.36
C TYR A 146 -5.14 5.22 -17.73
N CYS A 147 -5.74 4.27 -17.05
CA CYS A 147 -5.00 3.15 -16.46
C CYS A 147 -4.34 2.27 -17.54
N GLU A 148 -5.01 2.04 -18.67
CA GLU A 148 -4.46 1.30 -19.79
C GLU A 148 -3.27 2.03 -20.43
N GLU A 149 -3.40 3.34 -20.69
CA GLU A 149 -2.34 4.18 -21.24
C GLU A 149 -1.08 4.18 -20.37
N HIS A 150 -1.24 4.27 -19.05
CA HIS A 150 -0.14 4.28 -18.08
C HIS A 150 0.26 2.90 -17.55
N GLN A 151 -0.31 1.81 -18.08
CA GLN A 151 -0.06 0.43 -17.66
C GLN A 151 -0.30 0.20 -16.16
N LEU A 152 -1.29 0.89 -15.60
CA LEU A 152 -1.69 0.80 -14.19
C LEU A 152 -2.82 -0.21 -14.00
N GLN A 153 -2.80 -0.94 -12.90
CA GLN A 153 -3.91 -1.81 -12.51
C GLN A 153 -4.99 -1.01 -11.82
N LEU A 154 -6.25 -1.25 -12.20
CA LEU A 154 -7.43 -0.67 -11.56
C LEU A 154 -8.18 -1.75 -10.78
N PHE A 155 -8.45 -1.48 -9.50
CA PHE A 155 -9.34 -2.28 -8.66
C PHE A 155 -10.54 -1.47 -8.22
N GLN A 156 -11.72 -2.05 -8.37
CA GLN A 156 -12.97 -1.50 -7.84
C GLN A 156 -13.30 -2.22 -6.54
N CYS A 157 -13.35 -1.47 -5.43
CA CYS A 157 -13.54 -2.00 -4.09
C CYS A 157 -14.71 -1.33 -3.37
N SER A 158 -15.32 -2.05 -2.43
CA SER A 158 -16.19 -1.47 -1.42
C SER A 158 -15.70 -1.86 -0.03
N ALA A 159 -15.20 -0.89 0.73
CA ALA A 159 -14.88 -1.12 2.13
C ALA A 159 -16.13 -1.49 2.95
N LYS A 160 -17.32 -1.01 2.54
CA LYS A 160 -18.61 -1.27 3.20
C LYS A 160 -19.02 -2.73 3.04
N ASP A 161 -19.03 -3.23 1.81
CA ASP A 161 -19.51 -4.59 1.51
C ASP A 161 -18.38 -5.63 1.57
N GLY A 162 -17.13 -5.20 1.47
CA GLY A 162 -15.94 -6.07 1.37
C GLY A 162 -15.60 -6.50 -0.05
N LYS A 163 -16.41 -6.13 -1.05
CA LYS A 163 -16.18 -6.49 -2.46
C LYS A 163 -14.85 -5.96 -2.97
N GLY A 164 -14.08 -6.80 -3.66
CA GLY A 164 -12.78 -6.43 -4.28
C GLY A 164 -11.63 -6.23 -3.30
N VAL A 165 -11.89 -6.21 -1.97
CA VAL A 165 -10.85 -5.87 -0.98
C VAL A 165 -9.85 -7.01 -0.82
N THR A 166 -10.31 -8.23 -0.65
CA THR A 166 -9.43 -9.41 -0.54
C THR A 166 -8.66 -9.63 -1.83
N GLU A 167 -9.33 -9.51 -2.97
CA GLU A 167 -8.76 -9.66 -4.31
C GLU A 167 -7.62 -8.67 -4.57
N LEU A 168 -7.77 -7.41 -4.15
CA LEU A 168 -6.73 -6.38 -4.23
C LEU A 168 -5.46 -6.81 -3.48
N PHE A 169 -5.60 -7.22 -2.22
CA PHE A 169 -4.43 -7.59 -1.40
C PHE A 169 -3.84 -8.94 -1.82
N THR A 170 -4.65 -9.88 -2.30
CA THR A 170 -4.18 -11.13 -2.91
C THR A 170 -3.36 -10.83 -4.16
N TYR A 171 -3.85 -9.97 -5.05
CA TYR A 171 -3.10 -9.53 -6.22
C TYR A 171 -1.74 -8.92 -5.86
N ILE A 172 -1.69 -8.08 -4.84
CA ILE A 172 -0.42 -7.48 -4.38
C ILE A 172 0.55 -8.58 -3.96
N VAL A 173 0.09 -9.54 -3.17
CA VAL A 173 0.93 -10.61 -2.62
C VAL A 173 1.39 -11.58 -3.70
N ASP A 174 0.53 -11.92 -4.65
CA ASP A 174 0.85 -12.82 -5.76
C ASP A 174 1.82 -12.21 -6.78
N ASN A 175 1.92 -10.88 -6.80
CA ASN A 175 2.84 -10.15 -7.66
C ASN A 175 4.08 -9.61 -6.90
N ILE A 176 4.38 -10.14 -5.72
CA ILE A 176 5.65 -9.86 -5.06
C ILE A 176 6.77 -10.56 -5.83
N ASP A 177 7.79 -9.78 -6.18
CA ASP A 177 8.96 -10.29 -6.87
C ASP A 177 9.79 -11.21 -5.95
N ASP A 178 10.32 -12.31 -6.49
CA ASP A 178 11.14 -13.25 -5.74
C ASP A 178 12.39 -12.60 -5.16
N SER A 179 12.93 -11.55 -5.78
CA SER A 179 14.06 -10.77 -5.28
C SER A 179 13.81 -10.22 -3.89
N PHE A 180 12.55 -9.82 -3.58
CA PHE A 180 12.16 -9.37 -2.25
C PHE A 180 12.45 -10.41 -1.17
N PHE A 181 12.14 -11.66 -1.43
CA PHE A 181 12.38 -12.75 -0.47
C PHE A 181 13.87 -13.07 -0.34
N HIS A 182 14.64 -12.90 -1.41
CA HIS A 182 16.10 -13.09 -1.39
C HIS A 182 16.81 -11.97 -0.62
N GLU A 183 16.45 -10.71 -0.84
CA GLU A 183 16.99 -9.57 -0.09
C GLU A 183 16.74 -9.73 1.41
N ALA A 184 15.51 -10.08 1.77
CA ALA A 184 15.13 -10.31 3.16
C ALA A 184 15.88 -11.48 3.84
N ALA A 185 16.28 -12.48 3.10
CA ALA A 185 17.10 -13.59 3.61
C ALA A 185 18.55 -13.15 3.86
N GLN A 186 19.09 -12.27 3.01
CA GLN A 186 20.47 -11.75 3.15
C GLN A 186 20.62 -10.79 4.34
N ASP A 187 19.69 -9.88 4.55
CA ASP A 187 19.68 -8.96 5.71
C ASP A 187 19.69 -9.71 7.05
N GLN A 188 19.09 -10.90 7.11
CA GLN A 188 19.07 -11.74 8.31
C GLN A 188 20.43 -12.42 8.59
N THR A 189 21.21 -12.74 7.56
CA THR A 189 22.55 -13.33 7.72
C THR A 189 23.56 -12.29 8.17
N ASP A 190 23.52 -11.09 7.63
CA ASP A 190 24.40 -9.98 8.01
C ASP A 190 24.12 -9.48 9.44
N GLY A 191 22.86 -9.41 9.84
CA GLY A 191 22.44 -9.05 11.20
C GLY A 191 22.97 -10.04 12.26
N ARG A 192 23.02 -11.33 11.96
CA ARG A 192 23.59 -12.35 12.85
C ARG A 192 25.11 -12.26 12.99
N GLN A 193 25.83 -11.90 11.93
CA GLN A 193 27.27 -11.70 11.97
C GLN A 193 27.69 -10.47 12.79
N ARG A 194 26.91 -9.39 12.76
CA ARG A 194 27.17 -8.20 13.58
C ARG A 194 26.99 -8.42 15.09
N ILE A 195 26.06 -9.29 15.48
CA ILE A 195 25.80 -9.60 16.90
C ILE A 195 26.90 -10.52 17.47
N THR A 196 27.48 -11.40 16.66
CA THR A 196 28.57 -12.30 17.11
C THR A 196 29.92 -11.60 17.25
N LEU A 197 30.17 -10.49 16.56
CA LEU A 197 31.43 -9.73 16.65
C LEU A 197 31.49 -8.77 17.87
N SER A 198 30.35 -8.45 18.49
CA SER A 198 30.32 -7.57 19.67
C SER A 198 30.52 -8.28 21.01
N SER A 199 30.64 -9.62 21.03
CA SER A 199 30.83 -10.40 22.26
C SER A 199 32.28 -10.78 22.57
N VAL A 200 33.28 -10.28 21.81
CA VAL A 200 34.69 -10.60 22.01
C VAL A 200 35.54 -9.34 22.21
N SER A 201 35.24 -8.58 23.26
CA SER A 201 36.22 -7.64 23.83
C SER A 201 35.91 -7.31 25.30
N SER A 202 36.09 -8.32 26.15
CA SER A 202 36.37 -8.08 27.56
C SER A 202 37.72 -8.73 27.89
N SER A 203 38.79 -8.11 27.48
CA SER A 203 40.12 -8.42 27.97
C SER A 203 40.52 -7.43 29.03
N LYS A 204 40.52 -7.94 30.27
CA LYS A 204 41.47 -7.68 31.38
C LYS A 204 42.32 -6.42 31.26
N CYS A 205 42.07 -5.51 32.18
CA CYS A 205 43.16 -4.64 32.75
C CYS A 205 43.48 -5.10 34.16
N CYS A 206 44.77 -5.39 34.40
CA CYS A 206 45.40 -5.42 35.70
C CYS A 206 45.49 -4.04 36.28
#